data_7851362ad510189a1263d2cdde1a40c8
#
_entry.id   7851362ad510189a1263d2cdde1a40c8
#
_cell.length_a   1.000
_cell.length_b   1.000
_cell.length_c   1.000
_cell.angle_alpha   90.00
_cell.angle_beta   90.00
_cell.angle_gamma   90.00
#
_symmetry.space_group_name_H-M   'P 1'
#
loop_
_entity.id
_entity.type
_entity.pdbx_description
1 polymer ?
#
loop_
_entity_poly.entity_id
_entity_poly.type
_entity_poly.pdbx_seq_one_letter_code
_entity_poly.pdbx_strand_id
1 'polypeptide(L)'
;FFSSRRRHTRFKCDWSSDVCSSDLNSVKVLKICTEINKELEQVQKVIVLIRLLELIDSSDQISEQELEFATTVANAFNIPFNEYENLKSFIEKKSISAMDLEHLLFINSRSDSGLKIARHFRCEQFSPEAEVIVMKLSNVNMFVLKLFGKMELLLNGQTLYPERIYIFNPGSSLKSAKVKPIYYSEIVSRFLADDSRHPLTFSANHLEYQFKSGKKGLRDISINEVGGRLVGIMGGSGAGKSTLLNVLNGMTHLHPAKCLLME
;
A
#
# COMPACT_ATOMS: atom_id res chain seq x y z
N PHE A 1 -27.90 25.18 -8.80
CA PHE A 1 -27.60 26.07 -7.66
C PHE A 1 -27.44 25.21 -6.40
N PHE A 2 -26.22 24.72 -6.13
CA PHE A 2 -25.82 24.26 -4.81
C PHE A 2 -24.42 24.82 -4.50
N SER A 3 -24.42 25.89 -3.71
CA SER A 3 -23.23 26.52 -3.16
C SER A 3 -22.74 25.66 -1.99
N SER A 4 -21.66 24.91 -2.19
CA SER A 4 -20.94 24.21 -1.11
C SER A 4 -19.96 25.21 -0.48
N ARG A 5 -20.32 25.78 0.65
CA ARG A 5 -19.38 26.53 1.51
C ARG A 5 -18.40 25.57 2.15
N ARG A 6 -17.18 25.51 1.64
CA ARG A 6 -16.03 24.90 2.34
C ARG A 6 -15.70 25.79 3.55
N ARG A 7 -15.95 25.29 4.75
CA ARG A 7 -15.40 25.88 5.98
C ARG A 7 -13.92 25.53 6.04
N HIS A 8 -13.08 26.51 5.72
CA HIS A 8 -11.67 26.47 6.07
C HIS A 8 -11.55 26.67 7.60
N THR A 9 -11.42 25.59 8.35
CA THR A 9 -10.88 25.66 9.71
C THR A 9 -9.38 25.90 9.59
N ARG A 10 -8.99 27.18 9.68
CA ARG A 10 -7.59 27.57 9.86
C ARG A 10 -7.18 27.15 11.28
N PHE A 11 -6.45 26.04 11.39
CA PHE A 11 -5.66 25.79 12.58
C PHE A 11 -4.51 26.80 12.60
N LYS A 12 -4.67 27.88 13.35
CA LYS A 12 -3.57 28.73 13.78
C LYS A 12 -2.91 28.04 14.96
N CYS A 13 -1.85 27.28 14.74
CA CYS A 13 -0.90 26.97 15.78
C CYS A 13 0.05 28.18 15.90
N ASP A 14 -0.13 29.01 16.91
CA ASP A 14 0.85 30.00 17.31
C ASP A 14 2.01 29.25 17.98
N TRP A 15 3.12 29.12 17.26
CA TRP A 15 4.37 28.52 17.73
C TRP A 15 5.31 29.51 18.39
N SER A 16 4.84 30.70 18.77
CA SER A 16 5.66 31.71 19.46
C SER A 16 5.53 31.55 20.96
N SER A 17 6.66 31.14 21.58
CA SER A 17 7.06 31.40 22.98
C SER A 17 6.09 30.95 24.07
N ASP A 18 6.36 29.75 24.66
CA ASP A 18 6.66 29.71 26.08
C ASP A 18 7.22 28.32 26.44
N VAL A 19 8.51 28.32 26.69
CA VAL A 19 9.25 27.20 27.28
C VAL A 19 8.79 27.07 28.72
N CYS A 20 7.74 26.29 28.96
CA CYS A 20 7.53 25.68 30.26
C CYS A 20 6.58 24.47 30.13
N SER A 21 7.12 23.30 30.44
CA SER A 21 6.52 22.01 30.62
C SER A 21 6.41 21.13 29.33
N SER A 22 7.47 20.37 29.07
CA SER A 22 7.45 19.20 28.19
C SER A 22 6.27 18.27 28.50
N ASP A 23 5.90 18.15 29.76
CA ASP A 23 4.80 17.29 30.23
C ASP A 23 3.41 17.77 29.79
N LEU A 24 3.17 19.09 29.79
CA LEU A 24 1.87 19.67 29.40
C LEU A 24 1.62 19.57 27.89
N ASN A 25 2.67 19.63 27.09
CA ASN A 25 2.57 19.48 25.64
C ASN A 25 2.33 18.01 25.27
N SER A 26 3.00 17.07 25.91
CA SER A 26 2.81 15.63 25.72
C SER A 26 1.38 15.20 26.04
N VAL A 27 0.78 15.71 27.12
CA VAL A 27 -0.62 15.42 27.48
C VAL A 27 -1.60 15.98 26.45
N LYS A 28 -1.36 17.19 25.91
CA LYS A 28 -2.20 17.76 24.85
C LYS A 28 -2.11 16.93 23.57
N VAL A 29 -0.92 16.51 23.19
CA VAL A 29 -0.68 15.65 22.02
C VAL A 29 -1.44 14.35 22.16
N LEU A 30 -1.29 13.65 23.27
CA LEU A 30 -1.99 12.39 23.53
C LEU A 30 -3.52 12.55 23.50
N LYS A 31 -4.05 13.67 24.00
CA LYS A 31 -5.48 13.96 23.89
C LYS A 31 -5.92 14.12 22.44
N ILE A 32 -5.19 14.86 21.62
CA ILE A 32 -5.46 15.02 20.19
C ILE A 32 -5.37 13.66 19.48
N CYS A 33 -4.33 12.87 19.75
CA CYS A 33 -4.18 11.54 19.19
C CYS A 33 -5.34 10.60 19.60
N THR A 34 -5.85 10.75 20.83
CA THR A 34 -7.01 9.97 21.29
C THR A 34 -8.28 10.31 20.51
N GLU A 35 -8.52 11.58 20.21
CA GLU A 35 -9.65 11.99 19.37
C GLU A 35 -9.47 11.49 17.92
N ILE A 36 -8.27 11.64 17.35
CA ILE A 36 -7.94 11.12 16.02
C ILE A 36 -8.17 9.59 15.95
N ASN A 37 -7.78 8.86 16.99
CA ASN A 37 -7.93 7.40 17.05
C ASN A 37 -9.39 6.93 17.03
N LYS A 38 -10.33 7.77 17.46
CA LYS A 38 -11.77 7.46 17.40
C LYS A 38 -12.36 7.65 16.00
N GLU A 39 -11.81 8.59 15.23
CA GLU A 39 -12.38 9.05 13.96
C GLU A 39 -11.70 8.43 12.72
N LEU A 40 -10.40 8.11 12.83
CA LEU A 40 -9.61 7.68 11.67
C LEU A 40 -9.29 6.18 11.70
N GLU A 41 -9.33 5.57 10.51
CA GLU A 41 -8.81 4.23 10.28
C GLU A 41 -7.28 4.19 10.31
N GLN A 42 -6.70 2.99 10.48
CA GLN A 42 -5.24 2.83 10.61
C GLN A 42 -4.47 3.38 9.41
N VAL A 43 -4.98 3.18 8.19
CA VAL A 43 -4.38 3.74 6.96
C VAL A 43 -4.31 5.27 7.02
N GLN A 44 -5.37 5.92 7.48
CA GLN A 44 -5.44 7.38 7.59
C GLN A 44 -4.47 7.92 8.64
N LYS A 45 -4.30 7.21 9.76
CA LYS A 45 -3.32 7.56 10.82
C LYS A 45 -1.88 7.51 10.30
N VAL A 46 -1.55 6.48 9.52
CA VAL A 46 -0.24 6.38 8.87
C VAL A 46 -0.03 7.53 7.90
N ILE A 47 -1.04 7.94 7.14
CA ILE A 47 -0.96 9.11 6.25
C ILE A 47 -0.71 10.40 7.05
N VAL A 48 -1.39 10.57 8.19
CA VAL A 48 -1.15 11.72 9.08
C VAL A 48 0.29 11.74 9.57
N LEU A 49 0.83 10.59 9.99
CA LEU A 49 2.22 10.48 10.43
C LEU A 49 3.20 10.82 9.29
N ILE A 50 2.96 10.32 8.06
CA ILE A 50 3.79 10.67 6.89
C ILE A 50 3.84 12.19 6.68
N ARG A 51 2.68 12.86 6.72
CA ARG A 51 2.61 14.32 6.53
C ARG A 51 3.27 15.09 7.66
N LEU A 52 3.19 14.58 8.88
CA LEU A 52 3.89 15.14 10.02
C LEU A 52 5.41 15.04 9.85
N LEU A 53 5.91 13.88 9.47
CA LEU A 53 7.34 13.66 9.23
C LEU A 53 7.87 14.51 8.05
N GLU A 54 7.10 14.63 6.96
CA GLU A 54 7.45 15.54 5.85
C GLU A 54 7.51 17.01 6.30
N LEU A 55 6.61 17.41 7.19
CA LEU A 55 6.64 18.77 7.75
C LEU A 55 7.89 19.00 8.59
N ILE A 56 8.27 18.05 9.43
CA ILE A 56 9.49 18.09 10.24
C ILE A 56 10.73 18.11 9.34
N ASP A 57 10.80 17.26 8.32
CA ASP A 57 11.93 17.20 7.36
C ASP A 57 12.07 18.49 6.53
N SER A 58 10.98 19.23 6.36
CA SER A 58 10.99 20.52 5.63
C SER A 58 11.59 21.68 6.43
N SER A 59 11.81 21.52 7.73
CA SER A 59 12.49 22.52 8.58
C SER A 59 14.00 22.48 8.36
N ASP A 60 14.66 23.64 8.38
CA ASP A 60 16.12 23.76 8.17
C ASP A 60 16.94 23.04 9.26
N GLN A 61 16.38 22.90 10.46
CA GLN A 61 16.99 22.19 11.59
C GLN A 61 15.94 21.33 12.29
N ILE A 62 16.12 20.03 12.23
CA ILE A 62 15.25 19.08 12.94
C ILE A 62 15.67 19.09 14.42
N SER A 63 14.77 19.49 15.30
CA SER A 63 15.01 19.48 16.75
C SER A 63 14.74 18.09 17.35
N GLU A 64 15.41 17.78 18.45
CA GLU A 64 15.18 16.54 19.19
C GLU A 64 13.73 16.45 19.70
N GLN A 65 13.13 17.59 20.06
CA GLN A 65 11.74 17.70 20.49
C GLN A 65 10.75 17.34 19.39
N GLU A 66 11.01 17.72 18.12
CA GLU A 66 10.15 17.35 16.98
C GLU A 66 10.19 15.86 16.70
N LEU A 67 11.36 15.22 16.87
CA LEU A 67 11.51 13.77 16.73
C LEU A 67 10.80 13.03 17.87
N GLU A 68 10.92 13.49 19.11
CA GLU A 68 10.20 12.94 20.26
C GLU A 68 8.69 13.07 20.08
N PHE A 69 8.22 14.21 19.59
CA PHE A 69 6.83 14.43 19.24
C PHE A 69 6.33 13.42 18.19
N ALA A 70 7.07 13.25 17.09
CA ALA A 70 6.70 12.29 16.05
C ALA A 70 6.67 10.85 16.58
N THR A 71 7.62 10.49 17.43
CA THR A 71 7.67 9.17 18.09
C THR A 71 6.45 8.95 18.99
N THR A 72 6.06 9.97 19.75
CA THR A 72 4.87 9.95 20.61
C THR A 72 3.60 9.74 19.78
N VAL A 73 3.47 10.45 18.65
CA VAL A 73 2.34 10.28 17.72
C VAL A 73 2.32 8.88 17.11
N ALA A 74 3.47 8.35 16.67
CA ALA A 74 3.57 7.00 16.10
C ALA A 74 3.11 5.93 17.10
N ASN A 75 3.57 6.04 18.37
CA ASN A 75 3.16 5.15 19.45
C ASN A 75 1.65 5.27 19.74
N ALA A 76 1.12 6.50 19.80
CA ALA A 76 -0.30 6.73 20.03
C ALA A 76 -1.20 6.18 18.91
N PHE A 77 -0.69 6.09 17.69
CA PHE A 77 -1.36 5.52 16.52
C PHE A 77 -1.14 4.01 16.37
N ASN A 78 -0.46 3.37 17.30
CA ASN A 78 -0.10 1.94 17.26
C ASN A 78 0.66 1.57 15.97
N ILE A 79 1.58 2.42 15.54
CA ILE A 79 2.47 2.13 14.41
C ILE A 79 3.69 1.38 14.95
N PRO A 80 4.06 0.21 14.41
CA PRO A 80 5.21 -0.55 14.85
C PRO A 80 6.50 0.27 14.75
N PHE A 81 7.36 0.17 15.76
CA PHE A 81 8.59 0.97 15.84
C PHE A 81 9.51 0.80 14.63
N ASN A 82 9.68 -0.44 14.15
CA ASN A 82 10.46 -0.73 12.95
C ASN A 82 9.88 -0.04 11.70
N GLU A 83 8.57 -0.01 11.55
CA GLU A 83 7.90 0.64 10.43
C GLU A 83 8.01 2.16 10.51
N TYR A 84 7.93 2.72 11.73
CA TYR A 84 8.19 4.14 11.99
C TYR A 84 9.64 4.55 11.63
N GLU A 85 10.64 3.79 12.06
CA GLU A 85 12.05 4.07 11.76
C GLU A 85 12.35 3.94 10.26
N ASN A 86 11.79 2.94 9.58
CA ASN A 86 11.90 2.80 8.14
C ASN A 86 11.28 4.01 7.41
N LEU A 87 10.08 4.42 7.84
CA LEU A 87 9.37 5.56 7.26
C LEU A 87 10.14 6.87 7.47
N LYS A 88 10.64 7.09 8.69
CA LYS A 88 11.48 8.24 9.04
C LYS A 88 12.75 8.28 8.19
N SER A 89 13.46 7.18 8.08
CA SER A 89 14.68 7.08 7.25
C SER A 89 14.39 7.32 5.76
N PHE A 90 13.21 6.88 5.27
CA PHE A 90 12.75 7.11 3.92
C PHE A 90 12.47 8.58 3.63
N ILE A 91 12.02 9.33 4.62
CA ILE A 91 11.71 10.76 4.53
C ILE A 91 13.00 11.60 4.63
N GLU A 92 13.81 11.36 5.66
CA GLU A 92 14.98 12.17 6.03
C GLU A 92 16.16 12.11 5.04
N LYS A 93 16.04 11.51 3.87
CA LYS A 93 17.15 11.37 2.88
C LYS A 93 18.41 10.68 3.43
N LYS A 94 18.35 10.08 4.61
CA LYS A 94 19.47 9.33 5.18
C LYS A 94 19.71 8.09 4.34
N SER A 95 20.95 7.66 4.34
CA SER A 95 21.46 6.55 3.55
C SER A 95 20.49 5.37 3.52
N ILE A 96 20.03 4.99 2.33
CA ILE A 96 19.19 3.82 2.05
C ILE A 96 19.77 2.54 2.70
N SER A 97 21.08 2.51 2.97
CA SER A 97 21.78 1.41 3.66
C SER A 97 21.36 1.20 5.12
N ALA A 98 20.65 2.15 5.74
CA ALA A 98 20.14 2.02 7.11
C ALA A 98 18.70 1.47 7.15
N MET A 99 18.07 1.29 6.00
CA MET A 99 16.67 0.84 5.89
C MET A 99 16.60 -0.67 5.69
N ASP A 100 15.47 -1.23 6.08
CA ASP A 100 15.13 -2.61 5.75
C ASP A 100 14.83 -2.75 4.26
N LEU A 101 15.81 -3.26 3.52
CA LEU A 101 15.77 -3.38 2.06
C LEU A 101 14.69 -4.36 1.57
N GLU A 102 14.17 -5.23 2.43
CA GLU A 102 13.10 -6.17 2.08
C GLU A 102 11.77 -5.45 1.80
N HIS A 103 11.58 -4.26 2.35
CA HIS A 103 10.39 -3.44 2.13
C HIS A 103 10.54 -2.44 0.99
N LEU A 104 11.68 -2.44 0.28
CA LEU A 104 11.97 -1.49 -0.79
C LEU A 104 11.96 -2.14 -2.17
N LEU A 105 11.47 -1.38 -3.16
CA LEU A 105 11.56 -1.69 -4.58
C LEU A 105 12.17 -0.50 -5.31
N PHE A 106 13.25 -0.73 -6.04
CA PHE A 106 13.93 0.27 -6.84
C PHE A 106 13.51 0.14 -8.31
N ILE A 107 13.07 1.24 -8.90
CA ILE A 107 12.70 1.33 -10.31
C ILE A 107 13.64 2.31 -10.99
N ASN A 108 14.52 1.80 -11.85
CA ASN A 108 15.49 2.60 -12.61
C ASN A 108 15.90 1.88 -13.90
N SER A 109 16.81 2.50 -14.70
CA SER A 109 17.32 1.91 -15.95
C SER A 109 18.53 1.00 -15.77
N ARG A 110 19.12 0.93 -14.57
CA ARG A 110 20.34 0.16 -14.30
C ARG A 110 20.09 -1.34 -14.45
N SER A 111 21.13 -2.08 -14.81
CA SER A 111 21.05 -3.55 -14.92
C SER A 111 21.07 -4.24 -13.57
N ASP A 112 21.60 -3.58 -12.53
CA ASP A 112 21.69 -4.07 -11.16
C ASP A 112 21.44 -2.90 -10.20
N SER A 113 20.78 -3.18 -9.07
CA SER A 113 20.56 -2.18 -8.02
C SER A 113 21.85 -1.87 -7.23
N GLY A 114 22.90 -2.67 -7.40
CA GLY A 114 24.11 -2.61 -6.57
C GLY A 114 23.91 -3.08 -5.12
N LEU A 115 22.68 -3.34 -4.73
CA LEU A 115 22.25 -3.79 -3.40
C LEU A 115 21.71 -5.22 -3.52
N LYS A 116 22.43 -6.20 -3.00
CA LYS A 116 22.14 -7.63 -3.15
C LYS A 116 20.77 -8.11 -2.62
N ILE A 117 20.08 -7.29 -1.84
CA ILE A 117 18.88 -7.69 -1.07
C ILE A 117 17.63 -6.92 -1.51
N ALA A 118 17.77 -5.76 -2.18
CA ALA A 118 16.64 -4.95 -2.57
C ALA A 118 15.95 -5.47 -3.83
N ARG A 119 14.63 -5.39 -3.87
CA ARG A 119 13.85 -5.66 -5.08
C ARG A 119 14.18 -4.64 -6.14
N HIS A 120 14.33 -5.09 -7.38
CA HIS A 120 14.66 -4.23 -8.50
C HIS A 120 13.70 -4.42 -9.66
N PHE A 121 13.22 -3.32 -10.22
CA PHE A 121 12.44 -3.27 -11.44
C PHE A 121 13.16 -2.44 -12.50
N ARG A 122 13.84 -3.12 -13.41
CA ARG A 122 14.53 -2.46 -14.50
C ARG A 122 13.54 -1.88 -15.50
N CYS A 123 13.63 -0.57 -15.74
CA CYS A 123 12.86 0.13 -16.74
C CYS A 123 13.85 0.89 -17.67
N GLU A 124 14.14 0.32 -18.83
CA GLU A 124 15.15 0.85 -19.76
C GLU A 124 14.86 2.28 -20.25
N GLN A 125 13.62 2.70 -20.14
CA GLN A 125 13.14 4.01 -20.58
C GLN A 125 13.34 5.10 -19.52
N PHE A 126 13.80 4.74 -18.32
CA PHE A 126 14.15 5.73 -17.30
C PHE A 126 15.43 6.47 -17.65
N SER A 127 15.47 7.76 -17.30
CA SER A 127 16.72 8.52 -17.33
C SER A 127 17.76 7.84 -16.44
N PRO A 128 19.04 7.75 -16.83
CA PRO A 128 20.09 7.11 -16.02
C PRO A 128 20.26 7.70 -14.62
N GLU A 129 19.90 8.97 -14.45
CA GLU A 129 19.97 9.72 -13.20
C GLU A 129 18.67 9.66 -12.39
N ALA A 130 17.59 9.11 -12.96
CA ALA A 130 16.29 9.05 -12.30
C ALA A 130 16.05 7.67 -11.69
N GLU A 131 15.44 7.67 -10.52
CA GLU A 131 15.06 6.49 -9.79
C GLU A 131 13.77 6.73 -9.02
N VAL A 132 12.87 5.76 -9.03
CA VAL A 132 11.71 5.74 -8.14
C VAL A 132 11.94 4.64 -7.11
N ILE A 133 11.82 5.00 -5.85
CA ILE A 133 11.86 4.03 -4.76
C ILE A 133 10.45 3.88 -4.21
N VAL A 134 9.99 2.65 -4.15
CA VAL A 134 8.70 2.29 -3.57
C VAL A 134 8.95 1.55 -2.26
N MET A 135 8.28 1.98 -1.19
CA MET A 135 8.32 1.32 0.11
C MET A 135 6.95 0.73 0.43
N LYS A 136 6.95 -0.53 0.88
CA LYS A 136 5.77 -1.23 1.39
C LYS A 136 5.64 -1.00 2.90
N LEU A 137 4.49 -0.52 3.34
CA LEU A 137 4.09 -0.42 4.74
C LEU A 137 3.20 -1.62 5.08
N SER A 138 3.79 -2.61 5.74
CA SER A 138 3.17 -3.93 5.93
C SER A 138 1.96 -3.89 6.87
N ASN A 139 2.02 -3.05 7.92
CA ASN A 139 0.94 -2.91 8.89
C ASN A 139 -0.41 -2.52 8.28
N VAL A 140 -0.37 -1.68 7.23
CA VAL A 140 -1.58 -1.18 6.55
C VAL A 140 -1.68 -1.64 5.10
N ASN A 141 -0.77 -2.50 4.65
CA ASN A 141 -0.66 -2.97 3.27
C ASN A 141 -0.72 -1.82 2.25
N MET A 142 0.00 -0.74 2.54
CA MET A 142 0.05 0.47 1.73
C MET A 142 1.43 0.62 1.09
N PHE A 143 1.47 1.24 -0.08
CA PHE A 143 2.72 1.58 -0.76
C PHE A 143 2.88 3.08 -0.83
N VAL A 144 4.09 3.55 -0.56
CA VAL A 144 4.51 4.94 -0.76
C VAL A 144 5.68 4.98 -1.71
N LEU A 145 5.79 6.05 -2.48
CA LEU A 145 6.88 6.19 -3.45
C LEU A 145 7.50 7.58 -3.39
N LYS A 146 8.76 7.64 -3.80
CA LYS A 146 9.56 8.85 -3.88
C LYS A 146 10.37 8.84 -5.18
N LEU A 147 10.33 9.95 -5.91
CA LEU A 147 11.14 10.14 -7.12
C LEU A 147 12.45 10.82 -6.75
N PHE A 148 13.56 10.28 -7.24
CA PHE A 148 14.89 10.87 -7.16
C PHE A 148 15.39 11.21 -8.56
N GLY A 149 16.18 12.26 -8.65
CA GLY A 149 16.75 12.73 -9.93
C GLY A 149 15.75 13.51 -10.78
N LYS A 150 16.15 13.77 -12.03
CA LYS A 150 15.40 14.64 -12.97
C LYS A 150 14.69 13.77 -14.01
N MET A 151 13.42 13.57 -13.83
CA MET A 151 12.56 12.91 -14.81
C MET A 151 11.12 13.37 -14.63
N GLU A 152 10.44 13.60 -15.74
CA GLU A 152 9.03 13.91 -15.74
C GLU A 152 8.23 12.61 -15.65
N LEU A 153 7.61 12.39 -14.50
CA LEU A 153 6.70 11.28 -14.23
C LEU A 153 5.36 11.80 -13.70
N LEU A 154 4.31 11.13 -14.11
CA LEU A 154 2.94 11.42 -13.70
C LEU A 154 2.40 10.24 -12.87
N LEU A 155 1.88 10.51 -11.69
CA LEU A 155 1.09 9.58 -10.91
C LEU A 155 -0.39 9.92 -11.10
N ASN A 156 -1.14 9.05 -11.74
CA ASN A 156 -2.57 9.27 -12.03
C ASN A 156 -2.84 10.62 -12.74
N GLY A 157 -1.91 11.09 -13.59
CA GLY A 157 -2.01 12.35 -14.30
C GLY A 157 -1.47 13.58 -13.53
N GLN A 158 -1.02 13.42 -12.30
CA GLN A 158 -0.38 14.48 -11.53
C GLN A 158 1.15 14.36 -11.60
N THR A 159 1.84 15.46 -11.85
CA THR A 159 3.30 15.49 -11.91
C THR A 159 3.92 15.14 -10.57
N LEU A 160 4.86 14.21 -10.58
CA LEU A 160 5.68 13.88 -9.42
C LEU A 160 6.82 14.91 -9.30
N TYR A 161 6.93 15.51 -8.13
CA TYR A 161 8.07 16.35 -7.80
C TYR A 161 9.14 15.52 -7.08
N PRO A 162 10.42 15.69 -7.41
CA PRO A 162 11.50 14.98 -6.74
C PRO A 162 11.43 15.13 -5.21
N GLU A 163 11.82 14.06 -4.53
CA GLU A 163 12.00 14.00 -3.08
C GLU A 163 10.71 14.16 -2.23
N ARG A 164 9.55 14.27 -2.85
CA ARG A 164 8.25 14.23 -2.17
C ARG A 164 7.71 12.82 -2.08
N ILE A 165 6.99 12.53 -1.02
CA ILE A 165 6.33 11.25 -0.84
C ILE A 165 4.93 11.26 -1.44
N TYR A 166 4.63 10.21 -2.17
CA TYR A 166 3.33 9.99 -2.78
C TYR A 166 2.78 8.64 -2.35
N ILE A 167 1.48 8.59 -2.10
CA ILE A 167 0.78 7.35 -1.78
C ILE A 167 0.44 6.66 -3.10
N PHE A 168 0.77 5.38 -3.19
CA PHE A 168 0.52 4.56 -4.35
C PHE A 168 -0.61 3.58 -4.07
N ASN A 169 -1.83 3.99 -4.43
CA ASN A 169 -3.05 3.24 -4.14
C ASN A 169 -3.37 2.20 -5.22
N PRO A 170 -4.21 1.18 -4.91
CA PRO A 170 -4.78 0.29 -5.92
C PRO A 170 -5.38 1.07 -7.10
N GLY A 171 -5.10 0.61 -8.32
CA GLY A 171 -5.51 1.28 -9.55
C GLY A 171 -4.61 2.43 -10.01
N SER A 172 -3.61 2.82 -9.21
CA SER A 172 -2.64 3.85 -9.61
C SER A 172 -1.72 3.39 -10.73
N SER A 173 -1.24 4.34 -11.50
CA SER A 173 -0.23 4.12 -12.54
C SER A 173 0.78 5.27 -12.60
N LEU A 174 2.05 4.90 -12.81
CA LEU A 174 3.13 5.82 -13.15
C LEU A 174 3.24 5.90 -14.66
N LYS A 175 3.24 7.10 -15.21
CA LYS A 175 3.28 7.34 -16.66
C LYS A 175 4.26 8.47 -17.01
N SER A 176 4.84 8.37 -18.19
CA SER A 176 5.61 9.46 -18.80
C SER A 176 5.41 9.39 -20.31
N ALA A 177 5.75 10.46 -21.01
CA ALA A 177 5.77 10.45 -22.48
C ALA A 177 6.76 9.42 -23.06
N LYS A 178 7.79 9.07 -22.31
CA LYS A 178 8.89 8.18 -22.73
C LYS A 178 8.84 6.78 -22.11
N VAL A 179 8.04 6.58 -21.07
CA VAL A 179 8.01 5.34 -20.27
C VAL A 179 6.68 4.64 -20.45
N LYS A 180 6.72 3.33 -20.70
CA LYS A 180 5.50 2.50 -20.64
C LYS A 180 4.84 2.65 -19.26
N PRO A 181 3.50 2.71 -19.21
CA PRO A 181 2.80 2.80 -17.94
C PRO A 181 3.20 1.67 -17.01
N ILE A 182 3.60 2.01 -15.79
CA ILE A 182 3.86 1.06 -14.69
C ILE A 182 2.63 1.07 -13.80
N TYR A 183 1.99 -0.09 -13.69
CA TYR A 183 0.75 -0.24 -12.93
C TYR A 183 1.00 -0.70 -11.50
N TYR A 184 0.07 -0.38 -10.61
CA TYR A 184 0.06 -0.85 -9.22
C TYR A 184 0.25 -2.37 -9.11
N SER A 185 -0.43 -3.15 -9.94
CA SER A 185 -0.33 -4.61 -9.94
C SER A 185 1.09 -5.13 -10.25
N GLU A 186 1.83 -4.44 -11.12
CA GLU A 186 3.21 -4.82 -11.45
C GLU A 186 4.14 -4.60 -10.25
N ILE A 187 3.94 -3.51 -9.52
CA ILE A 187 4.71 -3.20 -8.31
C ILE A 187 4.39 -4.21 -7.21
N VAL A 188 3.10 -4.46 -6.95
CA VAL A 188 2.66 -5.44 -5.95
C VAL A 188 3.20 -6.83 -6.25
N SER A 189 3.16 -7.26 -7.52
CA SER A 189 3.67 -8.58 -7.92
C SER A 189 5.16 -8.76 -7.61
N ARG A 190 5.96 -7.70 -7.64
CA ARG A 190 7.38 -7.74 -7.26
C ARG A 190 7.59 -7.96 -5.77
N PHE A 191 6.72 -7.41 -4.94
CA PHE A 191 6.76 -7.68 -3.50
C PHE A 191 6.26 -9.07 -3.14
N LEU A 192 5.31 -9.62 -3.90
CA LEU A 192 4.78 -10.97 -3.69
C LEU A 192 5.68 -12.07 -4.24
N ALA A 193 6.54 -11.78 -5.23
CA ALA A 193 7.40 -12.78 -5.86
C ALA A 193 8.37 -13.46 -4.89
N ASP A 194 8.77 -12.80 -3.81
CA ASP A 194 9.65 -13.36 -2.78
C ASP A 194 8.89 -14.16 -1.72
N ASP A 195 7.61 -13.86 -1.50
CA ASP A 195 6.73 -14.65 -0.61
C ASP A 195 6.31 -15.99 -1.23
N SER A 196 6.59 -16.18 -2.52
CA SER A 196 6.15 -17.35 -3.31
C SER A 196 6.95 -18.62 -3.07
N ARG A 197 7.50 -18.84 -1.88
CA ARG A 197 8.00 -20.18 -1.47
C ARG A 197 6.88 -21.20 -1.45
N HIS A 198 5.62 -20.77 -1.37
CA HIS A 198 4.43 -21.59 -1.54
C HIS A 198 3.45 -20.88 -2.48
N PRO A 199 3.38 -21.25 -3.76
CA PRO A 199 2.41 -20.67 -4.66
C PRO A 199 1.00 -20.98 -4.12
N LEU A 200 0.20 -19.92 -3.94
CA LEU A 200 -1.20 -20.08 -3.60
C LEU A 200 -1.86 -20.97 -4.65
N THR A 201 -2.49 -22.04 -4.24
CA THR A 201 -3.25 -22.94 -5.12
C THR A 201 -4.72 -22.87 -4.74
N PHE A 202 -5.56 -22.73 -5.75
CA PHE A 202 -7.01 -22.85 -5.59
C PHE A 202 -7.46 -24.21 -6.11
N SER A 203 -7.94 -25.04 -5.21
CA SER A 203 -8.41 -26.39 -5.55
C SER A 203 -9.86 -26.58 -5.14
N ALA A 204 -10.66 -27.00 -6.07
CA ALA A 204 -12.03 -27.41 -5.83
C ALA A 204 -12.24 -28.78 -6.48
N ASN A 205 -12.51 -29.80 -5.69
CA ASN A 205 -12.61 -31.18 -6.16
C ASN A 205 -14.04 -31.70 -6.03
N HIS A 206 -14.52 -32.32 -7.09
CA HIS A 206 -15.82 -33.00 -7.12
C HIS A 206 -16.98 -32.10 -6.68
N LEU A 207 -17.02 -30.86 -7.19
CA LEU A 207 -18.09 -29.91 -6.88
C LEU A 207 -19.41 -30.38 -7.48
N GLU A 208 -20.38 -30.64 -6.63
CA GLU A 208 -21.77 -30.84 -7.00
C GLU A 208 -22.65 -29.78 -6.35
N TYR A 209 -23.59 -29.27 -7.10
CA TYR A 209 -24.58 -28.34 -6.59
C TYR A 209 -25.98 -28.68 -7.09
N GLN A 210 -26.94 -28.74 -6.16
CA GLN A 210 -28.34 -29.00 -6.44
C GLN A 210 -29.19 -27.82 -5.95
N PHE A 211 -30.03 -27.29 -6.82
CA PHE A 211 -31.01 -26.26 -6.46
C PHE A 211 -32.08 -26.83 -5.52
N LYS A 212 -32.72 -25.97 -4.72
CA LYS A 212 -33.85 -26.33 -3.86
C LYS A 212 -34.99 -27.02 -4.62
N SER A 213 -35.10 -26.81 -5.91
CA SER A 213 -36.05 -27.47 -6.81
C SER A 213 -35.68 -28.90 -7.18
N GLY A 214 -34.58 -29.43 -6.65
CA GLY A 214 -34.09 -30.76 -6.99
C GLY A 214 -33.28 -30.85 -8.28
N LYS A 215 -33.19 -29.78 -9.08
CA LYS A 215 -32.43 -29.76 -10.32
C LYS A 215 -30.91 -29.66 -10.02
N LYS A 216 -30.10 -30.54 -10.62
CA LYS A 216 -28.63 -30.46 -10.52
C LYS A 216 -28.12 -29.27 -11.33
N GLY A 217 -27.42 -28.33 -10.65
CA GLY A 217 -26.78 -27.15 -11.24
C GLY A 217 -25.34 -27.40 -11.63
N LEU A 218 -24.60 -28.16 -10.82
CA LEU A 218 -23.22 -28.60 -11.10
C LEU A 218 -23.12 -30.09 -10.91
N ARG A 219 -22.29 -30.75 -11.72
CA ARG A 219 -22.09 -32.21 -11.71
C ARG A 219 -20.61 -32.48 -11.77
N ASP A 220 -20.03 -32.91 -10.66
CA ASP A 220 -18.65 -33.42 -10.55
C ASP A 220 -17.60 -32.54 -11.26
N ILE A 221 -17.54 -31.25 -10.86
CA ILE A 221 -16.59 -30.30 -11.42
C ILE A 221 -15.37 -30.25 -10.52
N SER A 222 -14.19 -30.46 -11.10
CA SER A 222 -12.91 -30.28 -10.42
C SER A 222 -12.10 -29.18 -11.10
N ILE A 223 -11.56 -28.26 -10.30
CA ILE A 223 -10.73 -27.12 -10.73
C ILE A 223 -9.51 -27.10 -9.83
N ASN A 224 -8.33 -27.01 -10.45
CA ASN A 224 -7.06 -26.85 -9.74
C ASN A 224 -6.22 -25.81 -10.47
N GLU A 225 -6.05 -24.64 -9.85
CA GLU A 225 -5.36 -23.49 -10.44
C GLU A 225 -4.30 -22.96 -9.49
N VAL A 226 -3.21 -22.48 -10.08
CA VAL A 226 -2.10 -21.85 -9.36
C VAL A 226 -2.32 -20.34 -9.40
N GLY A 227 -2.06 -19.67 -8.28
CA GLY A 227 -2.18 -18.22 -8.15
C GLY A 227 -1.40 -17.42 -9.20
N GLY A 228 -1.86 -16.22 -9.49
CA GLY A 228 -1.28 -15.32 -10.49
C GLY A 228 -1.80 -15.54 -11.92
N ARG A 229 -2.78 -16.41 -12.12
CA ARG A 229 -3.41 -16.67 -13.42
C ARG A 229 -4.82 -16.09 -13.48
N LEU A 230 -5.20 -15.62 -14.67
CA LEU A 230 -6.58 -15.26 -14.98
C LEU A 230 -7.25 -16.47 -15.66
N VAL A 231 -8.28 -17.00 -15.03
CA VAL A 231 -9.01 -18.17 -15.54
C VAL A 231 -10.35 -17.72 -16.12
N GLY A 232 -10.59 -18.01 -17.39
CA GLY A 232 -11.84 -17.70 -18.08
C GLY A 232 -12.76 -18.91 -18.15
N ILE A 233 -14.03 -18.77 -17.71
CA ILE A 233 -15.05 -19.80 -17.81
C ILE A 233 -15.93 -19.51 -19.01
N MET A 234 -15.90 -20.35 -20.02
CA MET A 234 -16.69 -20.23 -21.26
C MET A 234 -17.74 -21.34 -21.40
N GLY A 235 -18.80 -21.08 -22.13
CA GLY A 235 -19.86 -22.03 -22.40
C GLY A 235 -21.18 -21.38 -22.77
N GLY A 236 -22.12 -22.14 -23.32
CA GLY A 236 -23.44 -21.67 -23.74
C GLY A 236 -24.31 -21.11 -22.60
N SER A 237 -25.42 -20.47 -22.97
CA SER A 237 -26.41 -20.03 -21.97
C SER A 237 -26.99 -21.23 -21.22
N GLY A 238 -27.13 -21.12 -19.89
CA GLY A 238 -27.62 -22.20 -19.05
C GLY A 238 -26.59 -23.30 -18.70
N ALA A 239 -25.32 -23.20 -19.15
CA ALA A 239 -24.28 -24.19 -18.85
C ALA A 239 -23.80 -24.22 -17.38
N GLY A 240 -24.35 -23.39 -16.50
CA GLY A 240 -24.00 -23.38 -15.08
C GLY A 240 -22.84 -22.47 -14.69
N LYS A 241 -22.33 -21.59 -15.58
CA LYS A 241 -21.19 -20.70 -15.31
C LYS A 241 -21.39 -19.81 -14.08
N SER A 242 -22.51 -19.11 -14.02
CA SER A 242 -22.86 -18.25 -12.87
C SER A 242 -23.09 -19.07 -11.60
N THR A 243 -23.64 -20.28 -11.73
CA THR A 243 -23.80 -21.20 -10.60
C THR A 243 -22.44 -21.61 -10.04
N LEU A 244 -21.49 -21.95 -10.93
CA LEU A 244 -20.12 -22.29 -10.54
C LEU A 244 -19.45 -21.12 -9.82
N LEU A 245 -19.47 -19.92 -10.37
CA LEU A 245 -18.89 -18.74 -9.73
C LEU A 245 -19.53 -18.44 -8.37
N ASN A 246 -20.84 -18.56 -8.24
CA ASN A 246 -21.55 -18.34 -6.97
C ASN A 246 -21.20 -19.40 -5.91
N VAL A 247 -20.92 -20.63 -6.34
CA VAL A 247 -20.46 -21.70 -5.46
C VAL A 247 -19.03 -21.44 -5.02
N LEU A 248 -18.13 -21.08 -5.95
CA LEU A 248 -16.72 -20.84 -5.66
C LEU A 248 -16.49 -19.62 -4.74
N ASN A 249 -17.32 -18.59 -4.83
CA ASN A 249 -17.20 -17.39 -3.98
C ASN A 249 -18.03 -17.48 -2.67
N GLY A 250 -18.65 -18.64 -2.37
CA GLY A 250 -19.38 -18.88 -1.14
C GLY A 250 -20.76 -18.22 -1.05
N MET A 251 -21.27 -17.60 -2.14
CA MET A 251 -22.61 -16.97 -2.15
C MET A 251 -23.74 -17.99 -2.09
N THR A 252 -23.49 -19.25 -2.45
CA THR A 252 -24.44 -20.34 -2.34
C THR A 252 -23.92 -21.38 -1.34
N HIS A 253 -24.73 -21.68 -0.31
CA HIS A 253 -24.37 -22.74 0.63
C HIS A 253 -24.38 -24.10 -0.09
N LEU A 254 -23.23 -24.73 -0.13
CA LEU A 254 -23.10 -26.12 -0.54
C LEU A 254 -23.78 -27.03 0.50
N HIS A 255 -24.62 -27.95 0.09
CA HIS A 255 -24.79 -29.20 0.85
C HIS A 255 -23.42 -29.89 0.93
N PRO A 256 -23.07 -30.58 2.04
CA PRO A 256 -21.69 -30.88 2.40
C PRO A 256 -21.00 -31.78 1.38
N ALA A 257 -20.48 -31.17 0.33
CA ALA A 257 -19.51 -31.74 -0.58
C ALA A 257 -18.21 -30.94 -0.39
N LYS A 258 -17.15 -31.65 -0.11
CA LYS A 258 -15.84 -31.20 0.33
C LYS A 258 -15.28 -30.05 -0.51
N CYS A 259 -15.35 -28.84 -0.01
CA CYS A 259 -14.49 -27.74 -0.44
C CYS A 259 -13.29 -27.73 0.50
N LEU A 260 -12.14 -28.15 0.06
CA LEU A 260 -10.86 -28.00 0.74
C LEU A 260 -10.16 -26.79 0.13
N LEU A 261 -10.24 -25.64 0.81
CA LEU A 261 -9.26 -24.57 0.67
C LEU A 261 -8.02 -25.03 1.44
N MET A 262 -6.94 -25.32 0.75
CA MET A 262 -5.62 -25.46 1.37
C MET A 262 -4.87 -24.14 1.18
N GLU A 263 -4.45 -23.56 2.31
CA GLU A 263 -3.47 -22.48 2.39
C GLU A 263 -2.08 -22.90 1.88
#